data_f35acf9a4d4ea4aac07da027efba30b6
#
_entry.id   f35acf9a4d4ea4aac07da027efba30b6
#
_cell.length_a   1.000
_cell.length_b   1.000
_cell.length_c   1.000
_cell.angle_alpha   90.00
_cell.angle_beta   90.00
_cell.angle_gamma   90.00
#
_symmetry.space_group_name_H-M   'P 1'
#
loop_
_entity.id
_entity.type
_entity.pdbx_description
1 polymer ?
#
loop_
_entity_poly.entity_id
_entity_poly.type
_entity_poly.pdbx_seq_one_letter_code
_entity_poly.pdbx_strand_id
1 'polypeptide(L)'
;MIHQPEIAIIDPNTLSCMGLEALLEEIIPMATIRVFHSFGELVDDTPDMYAHYFVSAQIYFEHTAFFRERRPRAIVLAGGENLPQLSGVPTLNIYQNEKDLVKSILRMHEHGHHGGKHTQGEIVETHELSAREIEVLKLITKG
;
A
#
# COMPACT_ATOMS: atom_id res chain seq x y z
N MET A 1 7.78 -24.13 1.72
CA MET A 1 8.34 -23.01 0.96
C MET A 1 7.72 -21.70 1.37
N ILE A 2 8.55 -20.72 1.65
CA ILE A 2 8.07 -19.45 2.13
C ILE A 2 7.86 -18.51 0.96
N HIS A 3 6.65 -18.02 0.85
CA HIS A 3 6.32 -17.03 -0.16
C HIS A 3 6.63 -15.65 0.37
N GLN A 4 7.59 -15.00 -0.25
CA GLN A 4 7.83 -13.60 0.06
C GLN A 4 6.84 -12.77 -0.72
N PRO A 5 6.17 -11.85 -0.08
CA PRO A 5 5.23 -10.99 -0.83
C PRO A 5 5.97 -10.12 -1.81
N GLU A 6 5.40 -9.95 -2.97
CA GLU A 6 5.94 -9.04 -3.97
C GLU A 6 5.02 -7.85 -4.10
N ILE A 7 5.59 -6.68 -4.09
CA ILE A 7 4.85 -5.44 -4.11
C ILE A 7 5.34 -4.61 -5.30
N ALA A 8 4.40 -4.10 -6.07
CA ALA A 8 4.71 -3.24 -7.21
C ALA A 8 4.40 -1.80 -6.87
N ILE A 9 5.28 -0.89 -7.26
CA ILE A 9 5.04 0.54 -7.17
C ILE A 9 5.02 1.06 -8.59
N ILE A 10 3.92 1.67 -9.00
CA ILE A 10 3.75 2.17 -10.36
C ILE A 10 3.48 3.66 -10.30
N ASP A 11 4.50 4.47 -10.58
CA ASP A 11 4.39 5.92 -10.46
C ASP A 11 5.46 6.56 -11.31
N PRO A 12 5.09 7.52 -12.17
CA PRO A 12 6.12 8.23 -12.97
C PRO A 12 7.06 9.07 -12.10
N ASN A 13 6.66 9.39 -10.88
CA ASN A 13 7.46 10.24 -10.00
C ASN A 13 8.53 9.42 -9.30
N THR A 14 9.77 9.59 -9.75
CA THR A 14 10.87 8.82 -9.19
C THR A 14 11.06 9.04 -7.70
N LEU A 15 10.91 10.28 -7.27
CA LEU A 15 11.12 10.59 -5.86
C LEU A 15 10.09 9.90 -4.98
N SER A 16 8.84 9.90 -5.41
CA SER A 16 7.80 9.17 -4.68
C SER A 16 8.11 7.68 -4.62
N CYS A 17 8.57 7.13 -5.72
CA CYS A 17 8.92 5.71 -5.75
C CYS A 17 10.03 5.39 -4.78
N MET A 18 11.07 6.22 -4.75
CA MET A 18 12.20 5.98 -3.87
C MET A 18 11.78 6.06 -2.41
N GLY A 19 10.97 7.04 -2.07
CA GLY A 19 10.52 7.19 -0.70
C GLY A 19 9.61 6.06 -0.26
N LEU A 20 8.68 5.68 -1.11
CA LEU A 20 7.77 4.61 -0.78
C LEU A 20 8.49 3.28 -0.69
N GLU A 21 9.42 3.03 -1.60
CA GLU A 21 10.20 1.81 -1.56
C GLU A 21 10.97 1.70 -0.25
N ALA A 22 11.60 2.78 0.18
CA ALA A 22 12.34 2.78 1.42
C ALA A 22 11.44 2.49 2.62
N LEU A 23 10.26 3.09 2.64
CA LEU A 23 9.33 2.84 3.72
C LEU A 23 8.84 1.40 3.74
N LEU A 24 8.52 0.88 2.58
CA LEU A 24 8.02 -0.50 2.50
C LEU A 24 9.08 -1.50 2.91
N GLU A 25 10.33 -1.24 2.55
CA GLU A 25 11.42 -2.12 2.95
C GLU A 25 11.61 -2.13 4.45
N GLU A 26 11.38 -1.01 5.09
CA GLU A 26 11.45 -0.95 6.53
C GLU A 26 10.28 -1.65 7.21
N ILE A 27 9.08 -1.44 6.69
CA ILE A 27 7.88 -1.96 7.31
C ILE A 27 7.71 -3.45 7.03
N ILE A 28 8.05 -3.87 5.83
CA ILE A 28 7.89 -5.26 5.42
C ILE A 28 9.22 -5.75 4.85
N PRO A 29 10.18 -6.04 5.73
CA PRO A 29 11.55 -6.38 5.25
C PRO A 29 11.60 -7.62 4.36
N MET A 30 10.61 -8.50 4.47
CA MET A 30 10.60 -9.72 3.67
C MET A 30 10.02 -9.52 2.30
N ALA A 31 9.42 -8.37 2.03
CA ALA A 31 8.80 -8.13 0.75
C ALA A 31 9.85 -7.82 -0.32
N THR A 32 9.55 -8.23 -1.54
CA THR A 32 10.31 -7.83 -2.70
C THR A 32 9.59 -6.68 -3.36
N ILE A 33 10.25 -5.54 -3.49
CA ILE A 33 9.65 -4.34 -4.03
C ILE A 33 10.16 -4.12 -5.44
N ARG A 34 9.23 -3.94 -6.39
CA ARG A 34 9.59 -3.63 -7.78
C ARG A 34 8.96 -2.30 -8.16
N VAL A 35 9.74 -1.48 -8.83
CA VAL A 35 9.31 -0.13 -9.18
C VAL A 35 9.15 -0.03 -10.68
N PHE A 36 8.01 0.51 -11.10
CA PHE A 36 7.71 0.75 -12.50
C PHE A 36 7.29 2.20 -12.65
N HIS A 37 7.81 2.85 -13.68
CA HIS A 37 7.50 4.26 -13.88
C HIS A 37 6.39 4.47 -14.91
N SER A 38 5.87 3.39 -15.46
CA SER A 38 4.75 3.47 -16.39
C SER A 38 3.96 2.17 -16.33
N PHE A 39 2.74 2.23 -16.83
CA PHE A 39 1.92 1.03 -16.91
C PHE A 39 2.53 0.02 -17.87
N GLY A 40 3.13 0.51 -18.95
CA GLY A 40 3.78 -0.39 -19.90
C GLY A 40 4.88 -1.22 -19.28
N GLU A 41 5.67 -0.61 -18.40
CA GLU A 41 6.73 -1.34 -17.73
C GLU A 41 6.16 -2.46 -16.87
N LEU A 42 5.05 -2.19 -16.19
CA LEU A 42 4.41 -3.21 -15.37
C LEU A 42 3.91 -4.37 -16.23
N VAL A 43 3.26 -4.06 -17.34
CA VAL A 43 2.68 -5.08 -18.19
C VAL A 43 3.77 -5.95 -18.83
N ASP A 44 4.90 -5.33 -19.15
CA ASP A 44 6.01 -6.07 -19.76
C ASP A 44 6.71 -7.00 -18.78
N ASP A 45 6.45 -6.84 -17.50
CA ASP A 45 7.03 -7.70 -16.50
C ASP A 45 6.05 -8.85 -16.21
N THR A 46 5.70 -9.06 -14.95
CA THR A 46 4.74 -10.09 -14.57
C THR A 46 3.60 -9.43 -13.83
N PRO A 47 2.67 -8.83 -14.56
CA PRO A 47 1.70 -7.91 -13.94
C PRO A 47 0.74 -8.55 -12.94
N ASP A 48 0.63 -9.87 -12.93
CA ASP A 48 -0.34 -10.52 -12.07
C ASP A 48 0.24 -11.15 -10.82
N MET A 49 1.54 -11.00 -10.59
CA MET A 49 2.14 -11.73 -9.49
C MET A 49 2.31 -10.94 -8.21
N TYR A 50 1.78 -9.75 -8.15
CA TYR A 50 2.02 -8.91 -6.98
C TYR A 50 0.92 -9.04 -5.95
N ALA A 51 1.34 -9.07 -4.68
CA ALA A 51 0.39 -9.07 -3.57
C ALA A 51 -0.29 -7.73 -3.44
N HIS A 52 0.44 -6.66 -3.72
CA HIS A 52 -0.11 -5.30 -3.65
C HIS A 52 0.46 -4.46 -4.77
N TYR A 53 -0.35 -3.50 -5.22
CA TYR A 53 0.04 -2.54 -6.25
C TYR A 53 -0.17 -1.16 -5.66
N PHE A 54 0.90 -0.41 -5.50
CA PHE A 54 0.81 1.01 -5.12
C PHE A 54 0.92 1.81 -6.40
N VAL A 55 -0.17 2.38 -6.83
CA VAL A 55 -0.23 2.99 -8.16
C VAL A 55 -0.64 4.46 -8.05
N SER A 56 0.01 5.31 -8.83
CA SER A 56 -0.34 6.73 -8.86
C SER A 56 -1.77 6.90 -9.34
N ALA A 57 -2.43 7.97 -8.88
CA ALA A 57 -3.80 8.21 -9.26
C ALA A 57 -3.94 8.35 -10.77
N GLN A 58 -2.99 9.02 -11.41
CA GLN A 58 -3.03 9.22 -12.85
C GLN A 58 -3.03 7.88 -13.59
N ILE A 59 -2.09 7.00 -13.25
CA ILE A 59 -2.00 5.71 -13.92
C ILE A 59 -3.23 4.87 -13.62
N TYR A 60 -3.72 4.95 -12.38
CA TYR A 60 -4.94 4.23 -12.04
C TYR A 60 -6.12 4.65 -12.91
N PHE A 61 -6.29 5.96 -13.09
CA PHE A 61 -7.41 6.44 -13.89
C PHE A 61 -7.28 6.06 -15.36
N GLU A 62 -6.04 5.98 -15.85
CA GLU A 62 -5.82 5.59 -17.23
C GLU A 62 -6.04 4.10 -17.47
N HIS A 63 -5.92 3.30 -16.42
CA HIS A 63 -6.04 1.85 -16.55
C HIS A 63 -6.91 1.26 -15.46
N THR A 64 -8.06 1.89 -15.26
CA THR A 64 -8.95 1.57 -14.16
C THR A 64 -9.39 0.11 -14.17
N ALA A 65 -9.72 -0.43 -15.34
CA ALA A 65 -10.21 -1.81 -15.41
C ALA A 65 -9.18 -2.80 -14.90
N PHE A 66 -7.91 -2.59 -15.27
CA PHE A 66 -6.85 -3.48 -14.84
C PHE A 66 -6.76 -3.52 -13.32
N PHE A 67 -6.75 -2.35 -12.68
CA PHE A 67 -6.55 -2.29 -11.24
C PHE A 67 -7.81 -2.65 -10.46
N ARG A 68 -8.97 -2.39 -11.03
CA ARG A 68 -10.21 -2.77 -10.36
C ARG A 68 -10.37 -4.28 -10.25
N GLU A 69 -9.91 -4.98 -11.23
CA GLU A 69 -9.94 -6.45 -11.17
C GLU A 69 -9.05 -6.99 -10.08
N ARG A 70 -8.11 -6.17 -9.61
CA ARG A 70 -7.13 -6.59 -8.62
C ARG A 70 -7.37 -5.95 -7.26
N ARG A 71 -8.55 -5.36 -7.06
CA ARG A 71 -8.96 -4.89 -5.75
C ARG A 71 -9.16 -6.06 -4.81
N PRO A 72 -8.83 -5.93 -3.53
CA PRO A 72 -8.30 -4.76 -2.82
C PRO A 72 -6.79 -4.65 -2.85
N ARG A 73 -6.14 -5.38 -3.72
CA ARG A 73 -4.69 -5.37 -3.76
C ARG A 73 -4.12 -4.09 -4.35
N ALA A 74 -4.92 -3.37 -5.12
CA ALA A 74 -4.47 -2.12 -5.71
C ALA A 74 -4.77 -0.97 -4.75
N ILE A 75 -3.73 -0.21 -4.40
CA ILE A 75 -3.82 0.92 -3.49
C ILE A 75 -3.40 2.16 -4.27
N VAL A 76 -4.26 3.16 -4.33
CA VAL A 76 -4.01 4.34 -5.12
C VAL A 76 -3.29 5.39 -4.28
N LEU A 77 -2.20 5.92 -4.82
CA LEU A 77 -1.47 6.99 -4.18
C LEU A 77 -2.16 8.30 -4.51
N ALA A 78 -2.70 8.95 -3.50
CA ALA A 78 -3.53 10.13 -3.70
C ALA A 78 -3.16 11.22 -2.73
N GLY A 79 -3.73 12.42 -2.95
CA GLY A 79 -3.40 13.56 -2.13
C GLY A 79 -4.31 13.79 -0.96
N GLY A 80 -5.14 12.82 -0.60
CA GLY A 80 -6.06 12.98 0.50
C GLY A 80 -7.38 13.62 0.13
N GLU A 81 -7.55 13.96 -1.14
CA GLU A 81 -8.79 14.53 -1.62
C GLU A 81 -9.87 13.47 -1.71
N ASN A 82 -11.10 13.91 -1.50
CA ASN A 82 -12.22 13.00 -1.60
C ASN A 82 -12.68 12.92 -3.05
N LEU A 83 -12.13 11.99 -3.80
CA LEU A 83 -12.46 11.83 -5.22
C LEU A 83 -13.52 10.76 -5.38
N PRO A 84 -14.67 11.10 -5.98
CA PRO A 84 -15.72 10.09 -6.16
C PRO A 84 -15.28 8.90 -6.99
N GLN A 85 -14.34 9.10 -7.91
CA GLN A 85 -13.85 8.01 -8.75
C GLN A 85 -13.10 6.96 -7.94
N LEU A 86 -12.66 7.32 -6.74
CA LEU A 86 -11.93 6.40 -5.88
C LEU A 86 -12.79 5.84 -4.76
N SER A 87 -14.09 6.02 -4.85
CA SER A 87 -14.99 5.49 -3.84
C SER A 87 -14.88 3.97 -3.80
N GLY A 88 -14.64 3.44 -2.60
CA GLY A 88 -14.49 2.00 -2.43
C GLY A 88 -13.14 1.46 -2.85
N VAL A 89 -12.22 2.31 -3.23
CA VAL A 89 -10.87 1.91 -3.62
C VAL A 89 -9.90 2.27 -2.50
N PRO A 90 -9.05 1.34 -2.08
CA PRO A 90 -8.06 1.67 -1.06
C PRO A 90 -7.12 2.78 -1.55
N THR A 91 -6.91 3.79 -0.73
CA THR A 91 -6.02 4.89 -1.09
C THR A 91 -5.03 5.16 0.02
N LEU A 92 -3.85 5.64 -0.36
CA LEU A 92 -2.84 6.06 0.57
C LEU A 92 -2.58 7.54 0.34
N ASN A 93 -2.81 8.34 1.37
CA ASN A 93 -2.55 9.78 1.28
C ASN A 93 -1.05 10.01 1.40
N ILE A 94 -0.44 10.47 0.32
CA ILE A 94 1.01 10.63 0.27
C ILE A 94 1.46 11.98 0.83
N TYR A 95 0.54 12.83 1.25
CA TYR A 95 0.89 14.15 1.78
C TYR A 95 0.79 14.23 3.29
N GLN A 96 0.72 13.09 3.97
CA GLN A 96 0.77 13.10 5.42
C GLN A 96 2.23 12.95 5.86
N ASN A 97 2.49 13.18 7.15
CA ASN A 97 3.84 13.08 7.65
C ASN A 97 4.26 11.61 7.71
N GLU A 98 5.55 11.42 7.97
CA GLU A 98 6.13 10.07 7.93
C GLU A 98 5.44 9.12 8.89
N LYS A 99 5.17 9.59 10.09
CA LYS A 99 4.55 8.77 11.11
C LYS A 99 3.19 8.27 10.67
N ASP A 100 2.39 9.16 10.11
CA ASP A 100 1.05 8.78 9.66
C ASP A 100 1.11 7.90 8.42
N LEU A 101 2.11 8.12 7.56
CA LEU A 101 2.30 7.25 6.40
C LEU A 101 2.59 5.82 6.84
N VAL A 102 3.51 5.66 7.78
CA VAL A 102 3.85 4.33 8.29
C VAL A 102 2.62 3.66 8.88
N LYS A 103 1.85 4.43 9.65
CA LYS A 103 0.66 3.90 10.27
C LYS A 103 -0.36 3.46 9.24
N SER A 104 -0.54 4.25 8.19
CA SER A 104 -1.48 3.90 7.13
C SER A 104 -1.06 2.63 6.41
N ILE A 105 0.22 2.49 6.12
CA ILE A 105 0.72 1.33 5.42
C ILE A 105 0.58 0.07 6.27
N LEU A 106 0.90 0.18 7.56
CA LEU A 106 0.72 -0.95 8.46
C LEU A 106 -0.72 -1.42 8.50
N ARG A 107 -1.63 -0.47 8.53
CA ARG A 107 -3.05 -0.80 8.57
C ARG A 107 -3.48 -1.54 7.31
N MET A 108 -3.02 -1.08 6.17
CA MET A 108 -3.36 -1.72 4.90
C MET A 108 -2.77 -3.11 4.80
N HIS A 109 -1.56 -3.27 5.28
CA HIS A 109 -0.89 -4.57 5.27
C HIS A 109 -1.68 -5.57 6.10
N GLU A 110 -2.14 -5.16 7.26
CA GLU A 110 -2.90 -6.05 8.12
C GLU A 110 -4.26 -6.39 7.54
N HIS A 111 -4.92 -5.41 6.96
CA HIS A 111 -6.20 -5.67 6.31
C HIS A 111 -6.05 -6.65 5.17
N GLY A 112 -5.01 -6.48 4.37
CA GLY A 112 -4.74 -7.38 3.27
C GLY A 112 -4.50 -8.80 3.74
N HIS A 113 -3.90 -8.94 4.90
CA HIS A 113 -3.56 -10.23 5.46
C HIS A 113 -4.79 -10.95 6.03
N HIS A 114 -5.65 -10.22 6.67
CA HIS A 114 -6.79 -10.82 7.36
C HIS A 114 -8.06 -10.83 6.52
N GLY A 115 -8.09 -10.12 5.44
CA GLY A 115 -9.10 -10.27 4.42
C GLY A 115 -10.54 -10.15 4.86
N GLY A 116 -10.87 -9.27 5.70
CA GLY A 116 -12.24 -9.04 6.08
C GLY A 116 -12.89 -10.16 6.85
N LYS A 117 -12.13 -11.08 7.30
CA LYS A 117 -12.58 -12.26 7.97
C LYS A 117 -13.18 -12.03 9.33
N HIS A 118 -12.87 -10.98 9.98
CA HIS A 118 -13.23 -10.78 11.38
C HIS A 118 -13.80 -9.42 11.61
N THR A 119 -14.96 -9.18 11.09
CA THR A 119 -15.52 -7.87 11.24
C THR A 119 -15.69 -7.48 12.69
N GLN A 120 -16.13 -8.40 13.51
CA GLN A 120 -16.33 -8.10 14.91
C GLN A 120 -15.06 -8.14 15.70
N GLY A 121 -14.26 -9.14 15.44
CA GLY A 121 -12.96 -9.23 16.07
C GLY A 121 -12.11 -8.05 15.75
N GLU A 122 -12.30 -7.52 14.58
CA GLU A 122 -11.54 -6.36 14.14
C GLU A 122 -11.77 -5.16 15.04
N ILE A 123 -13.00 -4.94 15.43
CA ILE A 123 -13.29 -3.77 16.22
C ILE A 123 -12.55 -3.79 17.54
N VAL A 124 -12.54 -4.93 18.19
CA VAL A 124 -11.83 -5.08 19.46
C VAL A 124 -10.33 -5.07 19.23
N GLU A 125 -9.90 -5.81 18.24
CA GLU A 125 -8.48 -5.91 17.95
C GLU A 125 -7.90 -4.60 17.46
N THR A 126 -8.72 -3.81 16.79
CA THR A 126 -8.25 -2.53 16.31
C THR A 126 -7.76 -1.66 17.46
N HIS A 127 -8.42 -1.73 18.59
CA HIS A 127 -7.96 -1.00 19.76
C HIS A 127 -6.61 -1.46 20.22
N GLU A 128 -6.42 -2.76 20.32
CA GLU A 128 -5.14 -3.29 20.75
C GLU A 128 -4.05 -3.07 19.72
N LEU A 129 -4.43 -3.25 18.45
CA LEU A 129 -3.49 -3.03 17.39
C LEU A 129 -3.02 -1.59 17.33
N SER A 130 -3.92 -0.66 17.62
CA SER A 130 -3.53 0.73 17.67
C SER A 130 -2.44 0.98 18.69
N ALA A 131 -2.57 0.35 19.85
CA ALA A 131 -1.55 0.49 20.88
C ALA A 131 -0.23 -0.10 20.40
N ARG A 132 -0.27 -1.25 19.78
CA ARG A 132 0.93 -1.87 19.26
C ARG A 132 1.55 -1.04 18.15
N GLU A 133 0.72 -0.51 17.28
CA GLU A 133 1.21 0.33 16.20
C GLU A 133 1.92 1.55 16.75
N ILE A 134 1.38 2.12 17.81
CA ILE A 134 2.02 3.26 18.43
C ILE A 134 3.37 2.87 18.99
N GLU A 135 3.47 1.71 19.59
CA GLU A 135 4.74 1.23 20.10
C GLU A 135 5.75 1.01 18.99
N VAL A 136 5.31 0.40 17.90
CA VAL A 136 6.17 0.15 16.76
C VAL A 136 6.63 1.48 16.18
N LEU A 137 5.72 2.43 16.06
CA LEU A 137 6.07 3.73 15.53
C LEU A 137 7.09 4.43 16.42
N LYS A 138 6.95 4.29 17.73
CA LYS A 138 7.91 4.88 18.64
C LYS A 138 9.29 4.28 18.44
N LEU A 139 9.35 2.99 18.26
CA LEU A 139 10.62 2.32 18.02
C LEU A 139 11.25 2.77 16.72
N ILE A 140 10.44 2.84 15.68
CA ILE A 140 10.92 3.28 14.38
C ILE A 140 11.40 4.72 14.45
N THR A 141 10.62 5.56 15.11
CA THR A 141 10.97 6.96 15.22
C THR A 141 12.24 7.18 16.01
N LYS A 142 12.45 6.37 17.01
CA LYS A 142 13.66 6.50 17.82
C LYS A 142 14.87 5.94 17.12
N GLY A 143 14.65 4.95 16.29
CA GLY A 143 15.73 4.34 15.55
C GLY A 143 16.25 5.27 14.51
#